data_6bc6b88865d268c546f9b0e67a6303fc
#
_entry.id   6bc6b88865d268c546f9b0e67a6303fc
#
_cell.length_a   1.000
_cell.length_b   1.000
_cell.length_c   1.000
_cell.angle_alpha   90.00
_cell.angle_beta   90.00
_cell.angle_gamma   90.00
#
_symmetry.space_group_name_H-M   'P 1'
#
loop_
_entity.id
_entity.type
_entity.pdbx_description
1 polymer ?
#
loop_
_entity_poly.entity_id
_entity_poly.type
_entity_poly.pdbx_seq_one_letter_code
_entity_poly.pdbx_strand_id
1 'polypeptide(L)'
;MNLQVKQRIPLKIKRMGINGEGIGFYKKTLVFVPGALKGEEVFCQIVSVKRNFVQAKLLKINKPSKFRVEPACSIYEDCGGCQLMHLRYDKQLEFKTDLLGQALKKFKPANFESYDIRPTIGMEQPQHYRAKLQFQTRSFGGSVKAGLFAEGSHRLINIDDCLVQDELTQAIMNKVTNLLDKYKLPIYNERKIAGIRTVMIRRALGSNQVQLIFVTSKSVSFTKLVKELTESFPEIVTIAVNYNYSKSSEIYGQETEILWGQDTIQEEVLDYNFALSPRAFYQLNPQQTEVLYGQAVEALDVDKAEHLIDAYCGVGTIGLAFANKVKSIRGMDIIPEAIEDARKNAKSLGLENAHYEVGKAEDIIPRWYKEGYRADALIVDPPRTGLDDKLLKTILAYTPEKMVYVSCNVSTLARDLVSLAKVYDVNYIQSVDMFPHTARTEAVVKLTKKM
;
A
#
# COMPACT_ATOMS: atom_id res chain seq x y z
N MET A 1 -3.27 -9.33 -40.96
CA MET A 1 -3.63 -7.88 -40.82
C MET A 1 -3.08 -7.39 -39.51
N ASN A 2 -2.18 -6.44 -39.55
CA ASN A 2 -1.63 -5.84 -38.34
C ASN A 2 -2.64 -4.85 -37.77
N LEU A 3 -2.92 -4.95 -36.47
CA LEU A 3 -3.73 -3.96 -35.76
C LEU A 3 -3.02 -2.61 -35.74
N GLN A 4 -3.80 -1.52 -35.89
CA GLN A 4 -3.24 -0.17 -35.97
C GLN A 4 -3.86 0.75 -34.91
N VAL A 5 -3.09 1.74 -34.45
CA VAL A 5 -3.59 2.80 -33.57
C VAL A 5 -4.78 3.52 -34.24
N LYS A 6 -5.77 3.92 -33.46
CA LYS A 6 -7.08 4.47 -33.86
C LYS A 6 -8.04 3.48 -34.50
N GLN A 7 -7.63 2.24 -34.80
CA GLN A 7 -8.54 1.20 -35.27
C GLN A 7 -9.59 0.89 -34.19
N ARG A 8 -10.86 0.77 -34.59
CA ARG A 8 -11.98 0.41 -33.72
C ARG A 8 -12.34 -1.06 -33.94
N ILE A 9 -12.52 -1.79 -32.85
CA ILE A 9 -12.78 -3.22 -32.87
C ILE A 9 -13.87 -3.62 -31.87
N PRO A 10 -14.75 -4.58 -32.19
CA PRO A 10 -15.57 -5.27 -31.21
C PRO A 10 -14.72 -6.27 -30.45
N LEU A 11 -14.97 -6.44 -29.14
CA LEU A 11 -14.21 -7.35 -28.30
C LEU A 11 -15.12 -7.97 -27.23
N LYS A 12 -14.92 -9.24 -26.95
CA LYS A 12 -15.47 -9.92 -25.78
C LYS A 12 -14.40 -10.07 -24.71
N ILE A 13 -14.70 -9.57 -23.52
CA ILE A 13 -13.78 -9.61 -22.39
C ILE A 13 -13.83 -11.00 -21.74
N LYS A 14 -12.69 -11.67 -21.69
CA LYS A 14 -12.57 -13.06 -21.21
C LYS A 14 -12.17 -13.15 -19.73
N ARG A 15 -11.34 -12.23 -19.26
CA ARG A 15 -10.88 -12.16 -17.87
C ARG A 15 -10.49 -10.72 -17.50
N MET A 16 -10.22 -10.50 -16.21
CA MET A 16 -9.62 -9.27 -15.71
C MET A 16 -8.10 -9.43 -15.57
N GLY A 17 -7.36 -8.37 -15.75
CA GLY A 17 -5.92 -8.30 -15.55
C GLY A 17 -5.55 -7.76 -14.17
N ILE A 18 -4.25 -7.77 -13.87
CA ILE A 18 -3.71 -7.43 -12.55
C ILE A 18 -3.97 -5.96 -12.11
N ASN A 19 -4.21 -5.07 -13.07
CA ASN A 19 -4.55 -3.67 -12.77
C ASN A 19 -6.06 -3.40 -12.88
N GLY A 20 -6.90 -4.44 -12.95
CA GLY A 20 -8.34 -4.31 -13.07
C GLY A 20 -8.85 -4.10 -14.50
N GLU A 21 -7.97 -4.08 -15.49
CA GLU A 21 -8.34 -3.95 -16.89
C GLU A 21 -8.99 -5.23 -17.45
N GLY A 22 -9.97 -5.07 -18.33
CA GLY A 22 -10.54 -6.17 -19.08
C GLY A 22 -9.57 -6.71 -20.14
N ILE A 23 -9.49 -8.02 -20.28
CA ILE A 23 -8.63 -8.70 -21.24
C ILE A 23 -9.46 -9.54 -22.19
N GLY A 24 -9.28 -9.31 -23.49
CA GLY A 24 -9.87 -10.11 -24.57
C GLY A 24 -8.87 -10.45 -25.66
N PHE A 25 -9.33 -11.17 -26.69
CA PHE A 25 -8.51 -11.52 -27.84
C PHE A 25 -9.21 -11.07 -29.12
N TYR A 26 -8.50 -10.35 -29.95
CA TYR A 26 -8.93 -10.03 -31.31
C TYR A 26 -7.97 -10.66 -32.31
N LYS A 27 -8.47 -11.64 -33.09
CA LYS A 27 -7.66 -12.40 -34.09
C LYS A 27 -6.32 -12.91 -33.48
N LYS A 28 -6.38 -13.55 -32.31
CA LYS A 28 -5.26 -14.09 -31.52
C LYS A 28 -4.37 -13.02 -30.84
N THR A 29 -4.58 -11.73 -31.07
CA THR A 29 -3.84 -10.66 -30.38
C THR A 29 -4.51 -10.33 -29.07
N LEU A 30 -3.71 -10.25 -28.00
CA LEU A 30 -4.13 -9.89 -26.64
C LEU A 30 -4.47 -8.40 -26.61
N VAL A 31 -5.64 -8.05 -26.07
CA VAL A 31 -6.15 -6.68 -25.99
C VAL A 31 -6.51 -6.35 -24.56
N PHE A 32 -5.90 -5.28 -24.01
CA PHE A 32 -6.21 -4.73 -22.69
C PHE A 32 -7.12 -3.54 -22.81
N VAL A 33 -8.22 -3.52 -22.05
CA VAL A 33 -9.25 -2.48 -22.10
C VAL A 33 -9.59 -2.03 -20.67
N PRO A 34 -8.96 -0.94 -20.16
CA PRO A 34 -9.33 -0.36 -18.88
C PRO A 34 -10.83 -0.05 -18.82
N GLY A 35 -11.46 -0.24 -17.68
CA GLY A 35 -12.89 0.00 -17.45
C GLY A 35 -13.84 -1.05 -17.99
N ALA A 36 -13.35 -2.10 -18.70
CA ALA A 36 -14.18 -3.21 -19.17
C ALA A 36 -14.14 -4.39 -18.21
N LEU A 37 -15.28 -5.07 -17.99
CA LEU A 37 -15.44 -6.19 -17.06
C LEU A 37 -15.51 -7.55 -17.77
N LYS A 38 -15.09 -8.60 -17.07
CA LYS A 38 -15.21 -9.99 -17.54
C LYS A 38 -16.65 -10.30 -17.97
N GLY A 39 -16.78 -10.88 -19.18
CA GLY A 39 -18.04 -11.29 -19.78
C GLY A 39 -18.71 -10.21 -20.65
N GLU A 40 -18.26 -8.97 -20.60
CA GLU A 40 -18.79 -7.89 -21.41
C GLU A 40 -18.44 -8.03 -22.90
N GLU A 41 -19.34 -7.54 -23.75
CA GLU A 41 -19.09 -7.32 -25.16
C GLU A 41 -18.99 -5.80 -25.39
N VAL A 42 -17.80 -5.37 -25.82
CA VAL A 42 -17.47 -3.95 -25.90
C VAL A 42 -17.02 -3.54 -27.29
N PHE A 43 -17.12 -2.26 -27.58
CA PHE A 43 -16.52 -1.63 -28.74
C PHE A 43 -15.40 -0.73 -28.23
N CYS A 44 -14.17 -0.94 -28.71
CA CYS A 44 -12.99 -0.24 -28.21
C CYS A 44 -12.10 0.27 -29.34
N GLN A 45 -11.27 1.27 -29.03
CA GLN A 45 -10.33 1.86 -29.98
C GLN A 45 -8.90 1.59 -29.54
N ILE A 46 -8.07 1.06 -30.42
CA ILE A 46 -6.65 0.80 -30.15
C ILE A 46 -5.92 2.13 -29.95
N VAL A 47 -5.24 2.25 -28.79
CA VAL A 47 -4.45 3.44 -28.41
C VAL A 47 -2.95 3.16 -28.45
N SER A 48 -2.52 1.89 -28.29
CA SER A 48 -1.12 1.50 -28.34
C SER A 48 -0.97 0.08 -28.87
N VAL A 49 0.02 -0.13 -29.72
CA VAL A 49 0.40 -1.45 -30.24
C VAL A 49 1.80 -1.79 -29.74
N LYS A 50 1.91 -2.92 -29.02
CA LYS A 50 3.17 -3.49 -28.54
C LYS A 50 3.44 -4.82 -29.24
N ARG A 51 4.63 -5.38 -29.06
CA ARG A 51 5.03 -6.64 -29.72
C ARG A 51 4.07 -7.80 -29.47
N ASN A 52 3.57 -7.96 -28.24
CA ASN A 52 2.78 -9.13 -27.82
C ASN A 52 1.33 -8.79 -27.44
N PHE A 53 0.96 -7.51 -27.39
CA PHE A 53 -0.38 -7.07 -26.98
C PHE A 53 -0.69 -5.67 -27.52
N VAL A 54 -1.96 -5.31 -27.46
CA VAL A 54 -2.41 -3.93 -27.71
C VAL A 54 -3.18 -3.40 -26.49
N GLN A 55 -3.17 -2.08 -26.34
CA GLN A 55 -4.01 -1.38 -25.39
C GLN A 55 -5.10 -0.64 -26.16
N ALA A 56 -6.30 -0.69 -25.63
CA ALA A 56 -7.45 -0.05 -26.25
C ALA A 56 -8.27 0.75 -25.23
N LYS A 57 -8.84 1.85 -25.68
CA LYS A 57 -9.79 2.66 -24.91
C LYS A 57 -11.19 2.11 -25.13
N LEU A 58 -11.93 1.92 -24.05
CA LEU A 58 -13.35 1.58 -24.08
C LEU A 58 -14.15 2.74 -24.70
N LEU A 59 -14.95 2.46 -25.73
CA LEU A 59 -15.82 3.44 -26.37
C LEU A 59 -17.29 3.21 -26.01
N LYS A 60 -17.72 1.93 -26.00
CA LYS A 60 -19.10 1.55 -25.74
C LYS A 60 -19.17 0.13 -25.20
N ILE A 61 -20.07 -0.10 -24.27
CA ILE A 61 -20.45 -1.42 -23.79
C ILE A 61 -21.72 -1.82 -24.51
N ASN A 62 -21.64 -2.86 -25.34
CA ASN A 62 -22.79 -3.38 -26.09
C ASN A 62 -23.64 -4.33 -25.25
N LYS A 63 -22.95 -5.16 -24.41
CA LYS A 63 -23.59 -6.06 -23.47
C LYS A 63 -22.86 -5.94 -22.13
N PRO A 64 -23.46 -5.27 -21.15
CA PRO A 64 -22.84 -5.09 -19.85
C PRO A 64 -22.81 -6.39 -19.02
N SER A 65 -21.88 -6.48 -18.10
CA SER A 65 -21.89 -7.47 -17.05
C SER A 65 -23.04 -7.19 -16.07
N LYS A 66 -23.72 -8.24 -15.61
CA LYS A 66 -24.74 -8.13 -14.54
C LYS A 66 -24.18 -7.64 -13.20
N PHE A 67 -22.87 -7.60 -13.09
CA PHE A 67 -22.14 -7.16 -11.90
C PHE A 67 -21.57 -5.73 -12.03
N ARG A 68 -21.80 -5.08 -13.17
CA ARG A 68 -21.46 -3.67 -13.34
C ARG A 68 -22.42 -2.81 -12.53
N VAL A 69 -21.84 -1.83 -11.85
CA VAL A 69 -22.56 -0.78 -11.13
C VAL A 69 -22.08 0.59 -11.58
N GLU A 70 -22.89 1.61 -11.36
CA GLU A 70 -22.49 2.98 -11.58
C GLU A 70 -21.54 3.40 -10.46
N PRO A 71 -20.32 3.92 -10.78
CA PRO A 71 -19.39 4.41 -9.77
C PRO A 71 -19.99 5.60 -9.00
N ALA A 72 -19.99 5.53 -7.67
CA ALA A 72 -20.51 6.64 -6.85
C ALA A 72 -19.59 7.88 -6.83
N CYS A 73 -18.33 7.75 -7.28
CA CYS A 73 -17.37 8.85 -7.35
C CYS A 73 -17.53 9.63 -8.66
N SER A 74 -17.84 10.93 -8.56
CA SER A 74 -18.06 11.83 -9.71
C SER A 74 -16.83 12.03 -10.61
N ILE A 75 -15.62 11.83 -10.07
CA ILE A 75 -14.36 11.98 -10.78
C ILE A 75 -13.68 10.64 -11.11
N TYR A 76 -14.42 9.53 -11.02
CA TYR A 76 -13.88 8.18 -11.17
C TYR A 76 -13.12 7.97 -12.49
N GLU A 77 -13.65 8.45 -13.60
CA GLU A 77 -13.04 8.27 -14.92
C GLU A 77 -11.75 9.08 -15.12
N ASP A 78 -11.60 10.20 -14.39
CA ASP A 78 -10.47 11.12 -14.53
C ASP A 78 -9.36 10.87 -13.52
N CYS A 79 -9.71 10.45 -12.29
CA CYS A 79 -8.81 10.40 -11.15
C CYS A 79 -7.77 9.27 -11.23
N GLY A 80 -8.15 8.09 -11.71
CA GLY A 80 -7.26 6.92 -11.75
C GLY A 80 -6.89 6.33 -10.37
N GLY A 81 -7.40 6.88 -9.28
CA GLY A 81 -7.14 6.37 -7.92
C GLY A 81 -7.79 5.02 -7.63
N CYS A 82 -8.95 4.75 -8.25
CA CYS A 82 -9.73 3.53 -8.12
C CYS A 82 -9.91 2.87 -9.48
N GLN A 83 -9.73 1.55 -9.57
CA GLN A 83 -9.83 0.81 -10.84
C GLN A 83 -11.09 -0.07 -10.93
N LEU A 84 -11.78 -0.32 -9.80
CA LEU A 84 -12.84 -1.33 -9.72
C LEU A 84 -14.18 -0.80 -9.19
N MET A 85 -14.36 0.51 -8.98
CA MET A 85 -15.59 1.07 -8.42
C MET A 85 -16.83 0.80 -9.30
N HIS A 86 -16.63 0.52 -10.58
CA HIS A 86 -17.66 0.11 -11.52
C HIS A 86 -18.02 -1.39 -11.45
N LEU A 87 -17.40 -2.15 -10.55
CA LEU A 87 -17.67 -3.55 -10.27
C LEU A 87 -18.29 -3.69 -8.87
N ARG A 88 -19.37 -4.44 -8.72
CA ARG A 88 -20.01 -4.73 -7.43
C ARG A 88 -19.01 -5.30 -6.42
N TYR A 89 -19.04 -4.86 -5.17
CA TYR A 89 -17.98 -5.09 -4.21
C TYR A 89 -17.68 -6.57 -3.93
N ASP A 90 -18.71 -7.42 -3.80
CA ASP A 90 -18.50 -8.87 -3.65
C ASP A 90 -17.70 -9.48 -4.83
N LYS A 91 -17.87 -8.92 -6.03
CA LYS A 91 -17.12 -9.34 -7.23
C LYS A 91 -15.72 -8.74 -7.30
N GLN A 92 -15.47 -7.64 -6.61
CA GLN A 92 -14.10 -7.16 -6.40
C GLN A 92 -13.30 -8.15 -5.52
N LEU A 93 -13.92 -8.71 -4.48
CA LEU A 93 -13.29 -9.72 -3.61
C LEU A 93 -12.98 -11.02 -4.37
N GLU A 94 -13.95 -11.52 -5.16
CA GLU A 94 -13.73 -12.68 -6.03
C GLU A 94 -12.59 -12.43 -7.05
N PHE A 95 -12.54 -11.24 -7.63
CA PHE A 95 -11.47 -10.84 -8.54
C PHE A 95 -10.10 -10.86 -7.85
N LYS A 96 -9.99 -10.36 -6.62
CA LYS A 96 -8.74 -10.35 -5.85
C LYS A 96 -8.27 -11.76 -5.51
N THR A 97 -9.17 -12.66 -5.16
CA THR A 97 -8.87 -14.10 -5.01
C THR A 97 -8.41 -14.72 -6.32
N ASP A 98 -9.06 -14.40 -7.46
CA ASP A 98 -8.69 -14.92 -8.77
C ASP A 98 -7.30 -14.45 -9.23
N LEU A 99 -6.88 -13.24 -8.85
CA LEU A 99 -5.52 -12.74 -9.14
C LEU A 99 -4.42 -13.63 -8.56
N LEU A 100 -4.60 -14.16 -7.35
CA LEU A 100 -3.69 -15.14 -6.75
C LEU A 100 -3.61 -16.39 -7.61
N GLY A 101 -4.75 -16.96 -7.97
CA GLY A 101 -4.80 -18.14 -8.83
C GLY A 101 -4.15 -17.92 -10.21
N GLN A 102 -4.35 -16.72 -10.80
CA GLN A 102 -3.70 -16.36 -12.07
C GLN A 102 -2.17 -16.26 -11.92
N ALA A 103 -1.68 -15.67 -10.83
CA ALA A 103 -0.25 -15.54 -10.57
C ALA A 103 0.39 -16.92 -10.35
N LEU A 104 -0.22 -17.79 -9.55
CA LEU A 104 0.26 -19.16 -9.32
C LEU A 104 0.29 -19.98 -10.61
N LYS A 105 -0.74 -19.91 -11.45
CA LYS A 105 -0.78 -20.57 -12.77
C LYS A 105 0.31 -20.07 -13.72
N LYS A 106 0.72 -18.79 -13.58
CA LYS A 106 1.78 -18.21 -14.40
C LYS A 106 3.17 -18.69 -13.97
N PHE A 107 3.45 -18.70 -12.66
CA PHE A 107 4.79 -19.00 -12.13
C PHE A 107 4.98 -20.48 -11.77
N LYS A 108 3.91 -21.20 -11.48
CA LYS A 108 3.86 -22.65 -11.21
C LYS A 108 4.81 -23.09 -10.09
N PRO A 109 4.68 -22.57 -8.86
CA PRO A 109 5.39 -23.14 -7.71
C PRO A 109 5.07 -24.64 -7.55
N ALA A 110 5.91 -25.41 -6.89
CA ALA A 110 5.67 -26.82 -6.67
C ALA A 110 4.32 -27.05 -5.96
N ASN A 111 3.51 -27.96 -6.47
CA ASN A 111 2.19 -28.33 -5.94
C ASN A 111 1.17 -27.17 -5.86
N PHE A 112 1.33 -26.11 -6.64
CA PHE A 112 0.47 -24.92 -6.55
C PHE A 112 -1.02 -25.21 -6.78
N GLU A 113 -1.37 -26.28 -7.45
CA GLU A 113 -2.76 -26.67 -7.71
C GLU A 113 -3.50 -27.17 -6.45
N SER A 114 -2.74 -27.59 -5.43
CA SER A 114 -3.26 -28.07 -4.15
C SER A 114 -3.25 -27.00 -3.04
N TYR A 115 -2.81 -25.77 -3.32
CA TYR A 115 -2.79 -24.71 -2.31
C TYR A 115 -4.20 -24.31 -1.89
N ASP A 116 -4.44 -24.20 -0.58
CA ASP A 116 -5.67 -23.65 -0.03
C ASP A 116 -5.68 -22.13 -0.24
N ILE A 117 -6.29 -21.67 -1.34
CA ILE A 117 -6.48 -20.24 -1.63
C ILE A 117 -7.84 -19.84 -1.06
N ARG A 118 -7.81 -19.16 0.08
CA ARG A 118 -9.02 -18.74 0.79
C ARG A 118 -9.66 -17.50 0.13
N PRO A 119 -10.99 -17.33 0.24
CA PRO A 119 -11.67 -16.13 -0.24
C PRO A 119 -11.09 -14.86 0.39
N THR A 120 -11.02 -13.78 -0.40
CA THR A 120 -10.53 -12.49 0.08
C THR A 120 -11.42 -11.94 1.19
N ILE A 121 -10.82 -11.59 2.33
CA ILE A 121 -11.51 -10.91 3.43
C ILE A 121 -11.74 -9.46 3.01
N GLY A 122 -13.00 -9.04 2.94
CA GLY A 122 -13.41 -7.69 2.58
C GLY A 122 -13.70 -6.81 3.79
N MET A 123 -14.16 -5.59 3.52
CA MET A 123 -14.68 -4.65 4.51
C MET A 123 -16.21 -4.64 4.48
N GLU A 124 -16.82 -4.44 5.63
CA GLU A 124 -18.26 -4.21 5.73
C GLU A 124 -18.66 -2.88 5.07
N GLN A 125 -17.87 -1.83 5.33
CA GLN A 125 -18.02 -0.51 4.73
C GLN A 125 -16.76 -0.14 3.93
N PRO A 126 -16.73 -0.40 2.61
CA PRO A 126 -15.53 -0.21 1.80
C PRO A 126 -15.33 1.25 1.35
N GLN A 127 -15.81 2.21 2.10
CA GLN A 127 -15.68 3.66 1.90
C GLN A 127 -15.01 4.31 3.09
N HIS A 128 -14.41 5.50 2.87
CA HIS A 128 -13.79 6.33 3.91
C HIS A 128 -12.74 5.61 4.77
N TYR A 129 -12.16 4.54 4.24
CA TYR A 129 -11.23 3.66 4.95
C TYR A 129 -9.79 4.17 4.99
N ARG A 130 -9.44 5.10 4.09
CA ARG A 130 -8.06 5.53 3.88
C ARG A 130 -7.70 6.65 4.84
N ALA A 131 -7.12 6.29 5.98
CA ALA A 131 -6.76 7.20 7.07
C ALA A 131 -5.51 8.05 6.79
N LYS A 132 -4.81 7.84 5.66
CA LYS A 132 -3.67 8.65 5.22
C LYS A 132 -3.95 9.26 3.85
N LEU A 133 -4.17 10.56 3.82
CA LEU A 133 -4.27 11.38 2.62
C LEU A 133 -2.88 11.89 2.23
N GLN A 134 -2.57 11.88 0.93
CA GLN A 134 -1.34 12.45 0.38
C GLN A 134 -1.65 13.10 -0.96
N PHE A 135 -1.84 14.42 -0.95
CA PHE A 135 -2.20 15.18 -2.14
C PHE A 135 -1.09 16.11 -2.59
N GLN A 136 -0.91 16.15 -3.90
CA GLN A 136 -0.06 17.14 -4.55
C GLN A 136 -0.78 18.48 -4.59
N THR A 137 -0.04 19.58 -4.45
CA THR A 137 -0.58 20.93 -4.56
C THR A 137 -0.08 21.62 -5.81
N ARG A 138 -0.95 22.37 -6.49
CA ARG A 138 -0.63 23.19 -7.66
C ARG A 138 -1.48 24.47 -7.63
N SER A 139 -0.95 25.53 -8.25
CA SER A 139 -1.71 26.77 -8.47
C SER A 139 -2.26 26.80 -9.89
N PHE A 140 -3.56 26.99 -10.03
CA PHE A 140 -4.27 27.15 -11.30
C PHE A 140 -5.16 28.41 -11.24
N GLY A 141 -5.00 29.30 -12.21
CA GLY A 141 -5.83 30.51 -12.31
C GLY A 141 -5.81 31.39 -11.05
N GLY A 142 -4.71 31.37 -10.29
CA GLY A 142 -4.56 32.14 -9.05
C GLY A 142 -5.11 31.46 -7.80
N SER A 143 -5.71 30.26 -7.90
CA SER A 143 -6.15 29.47 -6.75
C SER A 143 -5.33 28.18 -6.55
N VAL A 144 -5.20 27.74 -5.31
CA VAL A 144 -4.54 26.47 -4.97
C VAL A 144 -5.52 25.32 -5.21
N LYS A 145 -5.01 24.25 -5.81
CA LYS A 145 -5.71 22.99 -6.02
C LYS A 145 -4.87 21.86 -5.42
N ALA A 146 -5.56 20.85 -4.87
CA ALA A 146 -4.91 19.69 -4.27
C ALA A 146 -5.57 18.39 -4.75
N GLY A 147 -4.77 17.34 -4.90
CA GLY A 147 -5.28 16.04 -5.33
C GLY A 147 -4.20 15.12 -5.87
N LEU A 148 -4.59 14.24 -6.78
CA LEU A 148 -3.73 13.24 -7.40
C LEU A 148 -3.42 13.61 -8.85
N PHE A 149 -2.34 13.06 -9.40
CA PHE A 149 -2.12 13.12 -10.84
C PHE A 149 -2.97 12.09 -11.58
N ALA A 150 -3.54 12.50 -12.70
CA ALA A 150 -4.19 11.56 -13.62
C ALA A 150 -3.18 10.50 -14.08
N GLU A 151 -3.65 9.28 -14.28
CA GLU A 151 -2.83 8.12 -14.62
C GLU A 151 -1.91 8.42 -15.82
N GLY A 152 -0.62 8.09 -15.67
CA GLY A 152 0.40 8.29 -16.72
C GLY A 152 0.69 9.75 -17.07
N SER A 153 0.33 10.73 -16.24
CA SER A 153 0.52 12.14 -16.50
C SER A 153 0.87 12.96 -15.25
N HIS A 154 1.27 14.23 -15.46
CA HIS A 154 1.43 15.24 -14.40
C HIS A 154 0.23 16.20 -14.31
N ARG A 155 -0.89 15.88 -14.95
CA ARG A 155 -2.13 16.66 -14.85
C ARG A 155 -2.77 16.41 -13.49
N LEU A 156 -2.82 17.44 -12.63
CA LEU A 156 -3.47 17.35 -11.34
C LEU A 156 -4.99 17.24 -11.51
N ILE A 157 -5.60 16.27 -10.85
CA ILE A 157 -7.03 16.17 -10.63
C ILE A 157 -7.30 16.77 -9.27
N ASN A 158 -8.06 17.87 -9.22
CA ASN A 158 -8.50 18.45 -7.95
C ASN A 158 -9.50 17.51 -7.27
N ILE A 159 -9.32 17.28 -5.98
CA ILE A 159 -10.14 16.37 -5.19
C ILE A 159 -10.64 17.10 -3.95
N ASP A 160 -11.86 17.58 -4.02
CA ASP A 160 -12.52 18.25 -2.90
C ASP A 160 -13.37 17.28 -2.07
N ASP A 161 -13.71 16.12 -2.67
CA ASP A 161 -14.42 15.02 -2.05
C ASP A 161 -13.92 13.69 -2.62
N CYS A 162 -13.65 12.71 -1.73
CA CYS A 162 -13.15 11.41 -2.12
C CYS A 162 -13.75 10.29 -1.27
N LEU A 163 -14.55 9.43 -1.90
CA LEU A 163 -15.25 8.32 -1.23
C LEU A 163 -14.34 7.30 -0.53
N VAL A 164 -13.04 7.25 -0.82
CA VAL A 164 -12.12 6.32 -0.15
C VAL A 164 -11.28 6.97 0.92
N GLN A 165 -11.13 8.31 0.92
CA GLN A 165 -10.42 9.02 1.98
C GLN A 165 -11.29 9.14 3.22
N ASP A 166 -10.67 9.09 4.40
CA ASP A 166 -11.30 9.41 5.66
C ASP A 166 -11.85 10.84 5.64
N GLU A 167 -13.07 11.02 6.12
CA GLU A 167 -13.82 12.29 6.02
C GLU A 167 -13.12 13.45 6.75
N LEU A 168 -12.52 13.18 7.92
CA LEU A 168 -11.80 14.20 8.68
C LEU A 168 -10.53 14.63 7.95
N THR A 169 -9.75 13.69 7.41
CA THR A 169 -8.55 14.01 6.65
C THR A 169 -8.87 14.82 5.39
N GLN A 170 -9.99 14.52 4.74
CA GLN A 170 -10.49 15.28 3.58
C GLN A 170 -10.93 16.68 3.98
N ALA A 171 -11.68 16.82 5.07
CA ALA A 171 -12.12 18.14 5.58
C ALA A 171 -10.93 19.03 5.95
N ILE A 172 -9.92 18.47 6.62
CA ILE A 172 -8.67 19.18 6.95
C ILE A 172 -7.95 19.60 5.66
N MET A 173 -7.85 18.72 4.64
CA MET A 173 -7.21 19.06 3.37
C MET A 173 -7.90 20.21 2.66
N ASN A 174 -9.22 20.22 2.64
CA ASN A 174 -10.00 21.32 2.06
C ASN A 174 -9.74 22.64 2.80
N LYS A 175 -9.70 22.61 4.13
CA LYS A 175 -9.33 23.80 4.93
C LYS A 175 -7.89 24.23 4.64
N VAL A 176 -6.93 23.30 4.57
CA VAL A 176 -5.53 23.59 4.20
C VAL A 176 -5.47 24.29 2.86
N THR A 177 -6.14 23.77 1.83
CA THR A 177 -6.15 24.36 0.48
C THR A 177 -6.64 25.81 0.50
N ASN A 178 -7.74 26.07 1.25
CA ASN A 178 -8.29 27.41 1.40
C ASN A 178 -7.33 28.36 2.16
N LEU A 179 -6.61 27.85 3.16
CA LEU A 179 -5.64 28.66 3.92
C LEU A 179 -4.36 28.94 3.12
N LEU A 180 -3.90 28.00 2.29
CA LEU A 180 -2.81 28.24 1.36
C LEU A 180 -3.12 29.39 0.40
N ASP A 181 -4.37 29.46 -0.09
CA ASP A 181 -4.85 30.59 -0.90
C ASP A 181 -5.00 31.89 -0.10
N LYS A 182 -5.63 31.83 1.06
CA LYS A 182 -5.88 33.00 1.95
C LYS A 182 -4.58 33.71 2.30
N TYR A 183 -3.55 32.95 2.67
CA TYR A 183 -2.26 33.50 3.12
C TYR A 183 -1.24 33.63 1.97
N LYS A 184 -1.63 33.34 0.72
CA LYS A 184 -0.76 33.44 -0.47
C LYS A 184 0.56 32.69 -0.30
N LEU A 185 0.50 31.49 0.31
CA LEU A 185 1.70 30.70 0.53
C LEU A 185 2.28 30.19 -0.79
N PRO A 186 3.61 30.07 -0.93
CA PRO A 186 4.23 29.65 -2.17
C PRO A 186 3.93 28.20 -2.47
N ILE A 187 3.34 27.94 -3.62
CA ILE A 187 3.04 26.59 -4.13
C ILE A 187 4.10 26.18 -5.14
N TYR A 188 4.51 24.92 -5.06
CA TYR A 188 5.50 24.34 -5.98
C TYR A 188 5.13 24.54 -7.44
N ASN A 189 6.10 25.01 -8.18
CA ASN A 189 6.01 25.15 -9.63
C ASN A 189 7.23 24.49 -10.27
N GLU A 190 7.02 23.56 -11.17
CA GLU A 190 8.09 22.80 -11.84
C GLU A 190 9.15 23.67 -12.52
N ARG A 191 8.77 24.87 -12.97
CA ARG A 191 9.69 25.83 -13.61
C ARG A 191 10.58 26.56 -12.61
N LYS A 192 10.09 26.84 -11.39
CA LYS A 192 10.78 27.62 -10.35
C LYS A 192 11.29 26.76 -9.18
N ILE A 193 10.83 25.51 -9.08
CA ILE A 193 11.21 24.56 -8.01
C ILE A 193 11.20 25.25 -6.64
N ALA A 194 10.10 25.89 -6.27
CA ALA A 194 10.00 26.57 -4.99
C ALA A 194 8.56 26.54 -4.46
N GLY A 195 8.38 26.10 -3.22
CA GLY A 195 7.09 26.11 -2.53
C GLY A 195 6.61 24.75 -2.05
N ILE A 196 5.40 24.73 -1.55
CA ILE A 196 4.73 23.54 -1.01
C ILE A 196 4.37 22.60 -2.17
N ARG A 197 4.82 21.35 -2.10
CA ARG A 197 4.66 20.33 -3.14
C ARG A 197 3.54 19.37 -2.84
N THR A 198 3.51 18.90 -1.59
CA THR A 198 2.64 17.83 -1.12
C THR A 198 2.16 18.15 0.28
N VAL A 199 0.93 17.83 0.55
CA VAL A 199 0.36 17.83 1.90
C VAL A 199 0.01 16.40 2.24
N MET A 200 0.44 15.95 3.42
CA MET A 200 0.09 14.66 3.96
C MET A 200 -0.67 14.84 5.25
N ILE A 201 -1.75 14.09 5.39
CA ILE A 201 -2.58 14.07 6.59
C ILE A 201 -2.79 12.64 6.97
N ARG A 202 -2.47 12.29 8.21
CA ARG A 202 -2.69 10.96 8.77
C ARG A 202 -3.59 11.09 9.98
N ARG A 203 -4.62 10.26 10.06
CA ARG A 203 -5.45 10.07 11.24
C ARG A 203 -5.16 8.71 11.86
N ALA A 204 -4.86 8.69 13.14
CA ALA A 204 -4.85 7.49 13.95
C ALA A 204 -6.29 7.24 14.43
N LEU A 205 -6.89 6.10 14.05
CA LEU A 205 -8.31 5.87 14.30
C LEU A 205 -8.60 5.59 15.78
N GLY A 206 -7.74 4.83 16.47
CA GLY A 206 -7.92 4.49 17.89
C GLY A 206 -7.87 5.73 18.79
N SER A 207 -6.86 6.59 18.62
CA SER A 207 -6.69 7.80 19.42
C SER A 207 -7.42 9.03 18.87
N ASN A 208 -7.95 8.97 17.66
CA ASN A 208 -8.50 10.09 16.91
C ASN A 208 -7.50 11.25 16.66
N GLN A 209 -6.20 11.00 16.80
CA GLN A 209 -5.16 12.00 16.60
C GLN A 209 -4.85 12.19 15.12
N VAL A 210 -4.58 13.44 14.73
CA VAL A 210 -4.21 13.80 13.36
C VAL A 210 -2.82 14.40 13.32
N GLN A 211 -2.02 13.93 12.36
CA GLN A 211 -0.70 14.44 12.01
C GLN A 211 -0.75 15.04 10.60
N LEU A 212 -0.31 16.29 10.48
CA LEU A 212 -0.26 17.04 9.22
C LEU A 212 1.20 17.32 8.85
N ILE A 213 1.59 17.07 7.61
CA ILE A 213 2.95 17.27 7.12
C ILE A 213 2.92 18.06 5.82
N PHE A 214 3.60 19.20 5.80
CA PHE A 214 3.86 19.97 4.60
C PHE A 214 5.21 19.57 4.01
N VAL A 215 5.23 19.10 2.75
CA VAL A 215 6.49 18.88 2.03
C VAL A 215 6.75 20.07 1.15
N THR A 216 7.87 20.76 1.38
CA THR A 216 8.24 21.98 0.67
C THR A 216 9.67 21.93 0.14
N SER A 217 9.93 22.65 -0.94
CA SER A 217 11.27 22.83 -1.50
C SER A 217 11.88 24.19 -1.16
N LYS A 218 11.33 24.90 -0.18
CA LYS A 218 11.74 26.24 0.25
C LYS A 218 11.23 26.50 1.66
N SER A 219 11.94 27.31 2.44
CA SER A 219 11.44 27.81 3.72
C SER A 219 10.16 28.62 3.51
N VAL A 220 9.14 28.33 4.33
CA VAL A 220 7.82 28.94 4.30
C VAL A 220 7.39 29.22 5.74
N SER A 221 6.83 30.40 6.01
CA SER A 221 6.23 30.67 7.31
C SER A 221 4.82 30.12 7.38
N PHE A 222 4.58 29.19 8.27
CA PHE A 222 3.29 28.54 8.49
C PHE A 222 2.52 29.10 9.70
N THR A 223 3.05 30.08 10.43
CA THR A 223 2.52 30.54 11.74
C THR A 223 1.03 30.82 11.74
N LYS A 224 0.54 31.60 10.76
CA LYS A 224 -0.89 31.96 10.69
C LYS A 224 -1.76 30.74 10.31
N LEU A 225 -1.26 29.91 9.41
CA LEU A 225 -1.95 28.70 8.95
C LEU A 225 -2.04 27.67 10.08
N VAL A 226 -0.95 27.43 10.81
CA VAL A 226 -0.91 26.52 11.97
C VAL A 226 -1.94 26.94 13.00
N LYS A 227 -1.95 28.23 13.40
CA LYS A 227 -2.90 28.74 14.38
C LYS A 227 -4.36 28.48 13.97
N GLU A 228 -4.73 28.83 12.74
CA GLU A 228 -6.13 28.68 12.28
C GLU A 228 -6.53 27.19 12.11
N LEU A 229 -5.58 26.31 11.75
CA LEU A 229 -5.85 24.87 11.66
C LEU A 229 -6.08 24.24 13.04
N THR A 230 -5.24 24.55 14.01
CA THR A 230 -5.34 23.99 15.37
C THR A 230 -6.55 24.51 16.13
N GLU A 231 -6.99 25.74 15.84
CA GLU A 231 -8.25 26.27 16.34
C GLU A 231 -9.50 25.63 15.69
N SER A 232 -9.38 25.19 14.42
CA SER A 232 -10.50 24.59 13.67
C SER A 232 -10.64 23.08 13.88
N PHE A 233 -9.53 22.38 14.16
CA PHE A 233 -9.48 20.91 14.28
C PHE A 233 -8.66 20.51 15.50
N PRO A 234 -9.29 20.31 16.66
CA PRO A 234 -8.61 19.91 17.90
C PRO A 234 -7.96 18.52 17.82
N GLU A 235 -8.35 17.69 16.83
CA GLU A 235 -7.75 16.40 16.57
C GLU A 235 -6.32 16.50 16.02
N ILE A 236 -5.93 17.64 15.46
CA ILE A 236 -4.56 17.86 15.01
C ILE A 236 -3.66 18.01 16.25
N VAL A 237 -2.78 17.04 16.46
CA VAL A 237 -1.82 17.03 17.57
C VAL A 237 -0.38 17.23 17.10
N THR A 238 -0.12 17.09 15.79
CA THR A 238 1.20 17.27 15.18
C THR A 238 1.08 18.02 13.87
N ILE A 239 1.85 19.10 13.71
CA ILE A 239 2.09 19.74 12.41
C ILE A 239 3.59 19.80 12.18
N ALA A 240 4.04 19.22 11.06
CA ALA A 240 5.44 19.16 10.67
C ALA A 240 5.67 19.75 9.28
N VAL A 241 6.91 20.17 9.02
CA VAL A 241 7.40 20.48 7.68
C VAL A 241 8.56 19.55 7.34
N ASN A 242 8.54 19.04 6.11
CA ASN A 242 9.65 18.27 5.55
C ASN A 242 10.23 19.04 4.36
N TYR A 243 11.55 19.19 4.35
CA TYR A 243 12.27 19.94 3.32
C TYR A 243 12.79 18.99 2.26
N ASN A 244 12.16 19.02 1.06
CA ASN A 244 12.59 18.25 -0.10
C ASN A 244 13.01 19.16 -1.25
N TYR A 245 14.31 19.36 -1.39
CA TYR A 245 14.91 20.16 -2.45
C TYR A 245 15.19 19.38 -3.73
N SER A 246 15.02 18.06 -3.72
CA SER A 246 15.32 17.20 -4.87
C SER A 246 14.25 17.29 -5.97
N LYS A 247 14.66 16.95 -7.21
CA LYS A 247 13.74 16.74 -8.34
C LYS A 247 13.32 15.29 -8.50
N SER A 248 13.72 14.42 -7.56
CA SER A 248 13.36 13.00 -7.61
C SER A 248 11.87 12.79 -7.38
N SER A 249 11.39 11.58 -7.64
CA SER A 249 10.04 11.15 -7.33
C SER A 249 9.80 10.87 -5.83
N GLU A 250 10.86 10.93 -5.02
CA GLU A 250 10.75 10.79 -3.57
C GLU A 250 9.94 11.95 -2.98
N ILE A 251 9.05 11.60 -2.06
CA ILE A 251 8.14 12.58 -1.45
C ILE A 251 8.87 13.36 -0.38
N TYR A 252 9.55 12.65 0.52
CA TYR A 252 10.27 13.24 1.64
C TYR A 252 11.73 13.58 1.29
N GLY A 253 12.19 14.71 1.80
CA GLY A 253 13.60 15.01 1.96
C GLY A 253 14.15 14.43 3.28
N GLN A 254 15.39 14.74 3.58
CA GLN A 254 16.07 14.22 4.77
C GLN A 254 15.68 14.93 6.06
N GLU A 255 15.33 16.21 5.98
CA GLU A 255 15.09 17.08 7.13
C GLU A 255 13.60 17.23 7.39
N THR A 256 13.19 17.01 8.64
CA THR A 256 11.81 17.20 9.12
C THR A 256 11.84 18.00 10.41
N GLU A 257 11.02 19.03 10.51
CA GLU A 257 10.89 19.92 11.65
C GLU A 257 9.44 19.89 12.15
N ILE A 258 9.27 19.81 13.48
CA ILE A 258 7.95 19.95 14.12
C ILE A 258 7.65 21.44 14.27
N LEU A 259 6.61 21.89 13.59
CA LEU A 259 6.13 23.26 13.66
C LEU A 259 5.22 23.53 14.86
N TRP A 260 4.49 22.49 15.28
CA TRP A 260 3.54 22.59 16.38
C TRP A 260 3.18 21.20 16.94
N GLY A 261 2.99 21.14 18.26
CA GLY A 261 2.44 20.00 18.97
C GLY A 261 3.45 18.89 19.24
N GLN A 262 2.97 17.66 19.18
CA GLN A 262 3.74 16.44 19.50
C GLN A 262 4.61 16.02 18.32
N ASP A 263 5.67 15.25 18.60
CA ASP A 263 6.55 14.66 17.57
C ASP A 263 6.00 13.37 16.96
N THR A 264 4.99 12.74 17.60
CA THR A 264 4.35 11.50 17.16
C THR A 264 2.84 11.56 17.36
N ILE A 265 2.11 10.69 16.65
CA ILE A 265 0.72 10.32 16.95
C ILE A 265 0.67 8.89 17.46
N GLN A 266 -0.38 8.56 18.22
CA GLN A 266 -0.58 7.22 18.78
C GLN A 266 -1.61 6.46 17.95
N GLU A 267 -1.19 5.35 17.34
CA GLU A 267 -2.07 4.43 16.62
C GLU A 267 -2.23 3.12 17.40
N GLU A 268 -3.41 2.57 17.36
CA GLU A 268 -3.73 1.31 18.01
C GLU A 268 -3.91 0.20 16.97
N VAL A 269 -3.27 -0.94 17.17
CA VAL A 269 -3.45 -2.14 16.36
C VAL A 269 -3.22 -3.39 17.22
N LEU A 270 -4.10 -4.39 17.12
CA LEU A 270 -4.01 -5.64 17.89
C LEU A 270 -3.81 -5.41 19.41
N ASP A 271 -4.56 -4.46 19.99
CA ASP A 271 -4.50 -4.06 21.41
C ASP A 271 -3.16 -3.40 21.86
N TYR A 272 -2.29 -3.01 20.92
CA TYR A 272 -1.05 -2.31 21.22
C TYR A 272 -1.05 -0.89 20.68
N ASN A 273 -0.53 0.04 21.47
CA ASN A 273 -0.35 1.44 21.07
C ASN A 273 1.04 1.68 20.49
N PHE A 274 1.10 2.24 19.30
CA PHE A 274 2.32 2.56 18.57
C PHE A 274 2.47 4.05 18.34
N ALA A 275 3.61 4.62 18.71
CA ALA A 275 4.00 5.96 18.35
C ALA A 275 4.49 6.00 16.89
N LEU A 276 3.96 6.92 16.09
CA LEU A 276 4.28 7.09 14.69
C LEU A 276 4.84 8.50 14.45
N SER A 277 6.11 8.59 14.10
CA SER A 277 6.74 9.85 13.69
C SER A 277 6.27 10.29 12.28
N PRO A 278 6.49 11.55 11.85
CA PRO A 278 6.01 12.07 10.58
C PRO A 278 6.45 11.24 9.35
N ARG A 279 7.66 10.69 9.36
CA ARG A 279 8.19 9.88 8.25
C ARG A 279 7.91 8.39 8.37
N ALA A 280 7.43 7.93 9.54
CA ALA A 280 7.13 6.53 9.75
C ALA A 280 6.13 5.99 8.70
N PHE A 281 6.43 4.82 8.16
CA PHE A 281 5.46 4.09 7.36
C PHE A 281 4.41 3.46 8.28
N TYR A 282 3.16 3.56 7.90
CA TYR A 282 2.05 2.80 8.46
C TYR A 282 1.03 2.55 7.36
N GLN A 283 0.28 1.48 7.47
CA GLN A 283 -0.73 1.07 6.49
C GLN A 283 -1.82 2.14 6.32
N LEU A 284 -2.38 2.22 5.11
CA LEU A 284 -3.33 3.28 4.76
C LEU A 284 -4.76 3.03 5.25
N ASN A 285 -5.07 1.78 5.57
CA ASN A 285 -6.37 1.31 6.03
C ASN A 285 -6.22 0.63 7.39
N PRO A 286 -6.33 1.37 8.51
CA PRO A 286 -6.13 0.81 9.84
C PRO A 286 -7.04 -0.38 10.17
N GLN A 287 -8.32 -0.33 9.77
CA GLN A 287 -9.27 -1.43 10.02
C GLN A 287 -8.82 -2.73 9.36
N GLN A 288 -8.42 -2.68 8.10
CA GLN A 288 -7.93 -3.87 7.41
C GLN A 288 -6.50 -4.24 7.78
N THR A 289 -5.72 -3.30 8.34
CA THR A 289 -4.41 -3.59 8.92
C THR A 289 -4.54 -4.54 10.11
N GLU A 290 -5.52 -4.31 10.96
CA GLU A 290 -5.82 -5.19 12.09
C GLU A 290 -6.18 -6.60 11.61
N VAL A 291 -7.01 -6.70 10.56
CA VAL A 291 -7.36 -8.00 9.94
C VAL A 291 -6.12 -8.66 9.33
N LEU A 292 -5.32 -7.93 8.55
CA LEU A 292 -4.12 -8.46 7.88
C LEU A 292 -3.08 -8.96 8.90
N TYR A 293 -2.82 -8.17 9.94
CA TYR A 293 -1.86 -8.53 10.99
C TYR A 293 -2.41 -9.62 11.89
N GLY A 294 -3.71 -9.64 12.19
CA GLY A 294 -4.39 -10.74 12.87
C GLY A 294 -4.22 -12.06 12.13
N GLN A 295 -4.38 -12.05 10.79
CA GLN A 295 -4.13 -13.21 9.94
C GLN A 295 -2.65 -13.64 9.95
N ALA A 296 -1.71 -12.69 10.02
CA ALA A 296 -0.29 -13.02 10.13
C ALA A 296 0.05 -13.65 11.50
N VAL A 297 -0.55 -13.12 12.57
CA VAL A 297 -0.40 -13.67 13.94
C VAL A 297 -0.96 -15.10 14.02
N GLU A 298 -2.16 -15.34 13.49
CA GLU A 298 -2.76 -16.68 13.44
C GLU A 298 -1.93 -17.64 12.60
N ALA A 299 -1.43 -17.18 11.45
CA ALA A 299 -0.65 -18.02 10.53
C ALA A 299 0.67 -18.49 11.13
N LEU A 300 1.37 -17.64 11.89
CA LEU A 300 2.68 -17.97 12.41
C LEU A 300 2.63 -19.00 13.55
N ASP A 301 1.59 -18.96 14.41
CA ASP A 301 1.32 -19.96 15.43
C ASP A 301 2.55 -20.29 16.30
N VAL A 302 3.15 -19.27 16.93
CA VAL A 302 4.36 -19.38 17.74
C VAL A 302 4.09 -19.59 19.22
N ASP A 303 5.10 -20.10 19.94
CA ASP A 303 5.07 -20.28 21.38
C ASP A 303 6.22 -19.55 22.12
N LYS A 304 6.17 -19.55 23.47
CA LYS A 304 7.13 -18.82 24.33
C LYS A 304 8.56 -19.31 24.29
N ALA A 305 8.85 -20.44 23.68
CA ALA A 305 10.20 -20.97 23.56
C ALA A 305 10.90 -20.49 22.28
N GLU A 306 10.13 -19.96 21.32
CA GLU A 306 10.60 -19.69 19.97
C GLU A 306 11.24 -18.29 19.81
N HIS A 307 12.20 -18.19 18.91
CA HIS A 307 12.87 -16.97 18.48
C HIS A 307 12.30 -16.52 17.14
N LEU A 308 11.84 -15.27 17.10
CA LEU A 308 11.22 -14.65 15.92
C LEU A 308 12.16 -13.66 15.23
N ILE A 309 12.25 -13.72 13.90
CA ILE A 309 12.76 -12.63 13.06
C ILE A 309 11.58 -11.94 12.37
N ASP A 310 11.53 -10.60 12.51
CA ASP A 310 10.63 -9.70 11.76
C ASP A 310 11.45 -8.91 10.73
N ALA A 311 11.43 -9.38 9.49
CA ALA A 311 12.15 -8.76 8.40
C ALA A 311 11.27 -7.71 7.70
N TYR A 312 11.83 -6.53 7.44
CA TYR A 312 11.11 -5.33 6.98
C TYR A 312 10.14 -4.79 8.04
N CYS A 313 10.58 -4.75 9.31
CA CYS A 313 9.71 -4.55 10.46
C CYS A 313 9.08 -3.15 10.55
N GLY A 314 9.57 -2.15 9.81
CA GLY A 314 9.11 -0.77 9.93
C GLY A 314 9.24 -0.27 11.38
N VAL A 315 8.14 0.22 11.97
CA VAL A 315 8.07 0.67 13.37
C VAL A 315 7.80 -0.49 14.36
N GLY A 316 7.91 -1.74 13.89
CA GLY A 316 7.79 -2.94 14.71
C GLY A 316 6.36 -3.46 14.89
N THR A 317 5.37 -2.96 14.16
CA THR A 317 3.96 -3.26 14.42
C THR A 317 3.59 -4.73 14.36
N ILE A 318 4.09 -5.49 13.39
CA ILE A 318 3.78 -6.93 13.29
C ILE A 318 4.55 -7.70 14.36
N GLY A 319 5.88 -7.51 14.44
CA GLY A 319 6.73 -8.25 15.36
C GLY A 319 6.34 -8.05 16.83
N LEU A 320 6.06 -6.79 17.23
CA LEU A 320 5.69 -6.48 18.62
C LEU A 320 4.37 -7.13 19.05
N ALA A 321 3.44 -7.42 18.12
CA ALA A 321 2.24 -8.20 18.43
C ALA A 321 2.52 -9.63 18.92
N PHE A 322 3.75 -10.12 18.70
CA PHE A 322 4.20 -11.43 19.17
C PHE A 322 5.04 -11.37 20.45
N ALA A 323 5.42 -10.19 20.94
CA ALA A 323 6.42 -10.06 21.99
C ALA A 323 6.10 -10.85 23.27
N ASN A 324 4.81 -10.94 23.64
CA ASN A 324 4.37 -11.74 24.78
C ASN A 324 4.19 -13.23 24.44
N LYS A 325 4.35 -13.63 23.18
CA LYS A 325 4.13 -14.99 22.69
C LYS A 325 5.40 -15.74 22.31
N VAL A 326 6.54 -15.03 22.27
CA VAL A 326 7.83 -15.58 21.85
C VAL A 326 8.93 -15.28 22.87
N LYS A 327 10.02 -16.03 22.80
CA LYS A 327 11.21 -15.83 23.66
C LYS A 327 11.95 -14.56 23.33
N SER A 328 12.15 -14.28 22.05
CA SER A 328 12.77 -13.04 21.58
C SER A 328 12.33 -12.66 20.18
N ILE A 329 12.40 -11.37 19.89
CA ILE A 329 12.19 -10.79 18.56
C ILE A 329 13.46 -10.10 18.12
N ARG A 330 13.87 -10.32 16.87
CA ARG A 330 14.84 -9.48 16.17
C ARG A 330 14.22 -8.90 14.90
N GLY A 331 14.17 -7.56 14.83
CA GLY A 331 13.63 -6.85 13.66
C GLY A 331 14.70 -6.04 12.94
N MET A 332 14.50 -5.82 11.65
CA MET A 332 15.34 -4.90 10.87
C MET A 332 14.53 -4.17 9.81
N ASP A 333 14.97 -2.93 9.55
CA ASP A 333 14.49 -2.11 8.44
C ASP A 333 15.62 -1.20 7.94
N ILE A 334 15.52 -0.75 6.69
CA ILE A 334 16.53 0.15 6.10
C ILE A 334 16.36 1.60 6.53
N ILE A 335 15.23 1.95 7.13
CA ILE A 335 14.88 3.32 7.51
C ILE A 335 15.26 3.56 8.99
N PRO A 336 16.29 4.40 9.28
CA PRO A 336 16.76 4.62 10.65
C PRO A 336 15.67 5.13 11.59
N GLU A 337 14.81 6.05 11.13
CA GLU A 337 13.74 6.63 11.94
C GLU A 337 12.66 5.59 12.28
N ALA A 338 12.37 4.66 11.38
CA ALA A 338 11.45 3.56 11.66
C ALA A 338 12.00 2.63 12.75
N ILE A 339 13.28 2.32 12.71
CA ILE A 339 13.95 1.52 13.76
C ILE A 339 14.01 2.26 15.10
N GLU A 340 14.21 3.58 15.08
CA GLU A 340 14.14 4.38 16.31
C GLU A 340 12.72 4.32 16.91
N ASP A 341 11.69 4.48 16.09
CA ASP A 341 10.30 4.34 16.52
C ASP A 341 10.02 2.91 17.03
N ALA A 342 10.51 1.86 16.36
CA ALA A 342 10.36 0.48 16.81
C ALA A 342 10.97 0.24 18.21
N ARG A 343 12.16 0.80 18.47
CA ARG A 343 12.81 0.73 19.81
C ARG A 343 12.02 1.48 20.86
N LYS A 344 11.51 2.69 20.54
CA LYS A 344 10.65 3.47 21.44
C LYS A 344 9.34 2.73 21.74
N ASN A 345 8.72 2.15 20.73
CA ASN A 345 7.49 1.35 20.87
C ASN A 345 7.74 0.12 21.76
N ALA A 346 8.79 -0.65 21.53
CA ALA A 346 9.15 -1.78 22.39
C ALA A 346 9.32 -1.35 23.85
N LYS A 347 10.05 -0.26 24.08
CA LYS A 347 10.28 0.29 25.43
C LYS A 347 8.99 0.77 26.10
N SER A 348 8.12 1.48 25.38
CA SER A 348 6.84 1.98 25.91
C SER A 348 5.88 0.85 26.28
N LEU A 349 5.98 -0.28 25.59
CA LEU A 349 5.21 -1.50 25.85
C LEU A 349 5.86 -2.40 26.93
N GLY A 350 7.02 -1.99 27.50
CA GLY A 350 7.74 -2.77 28.51
C GLY A 350 8.36 -4.07 27.98
N LEU A 351 8.65 -4.15 26.70
CA LEU A 351 9.13 -5.35 26.02
C LEU A 351 10.66 -5.36 25.95
N GLU A 352 11.31 -6.12 26.83
CA GLU A 352 12.78 -6.23 26.90
C GLU A 352 13.34 -7.28 25.93
N ASN A 353 12.51 -8.15 25.38
CA ASN A 353 12.89 -9.24 24.48
C ASN A 353 12.93 -8.88 23.00
N ALA A 354 12.70 -7.61 22.63
CA ALA A 354 12.67 -7.11 21.26
C ALA A 354 13.92 -6.28 20.93
N HIS A 355 14.65 -6.65 19.87
CA HIS A 355 15.86 -5.98 19.41
C HIS A 355 15.74 -5.56 17.95
N TYR A 356 16.06 -4.31 17.65
CA TYR A 356 15.90 -3.74 16.32
C TYR A 356 17.20 -3.18 15.77
N GLU A 357 17.48 -3.41 14.47
CA GLU A 357 18.70 -2.97 13.81
C GLU A 357 18.41 -2.32 12.45
N VAL A 358 19.13 -1.23 12.13
CA VAL A 358 19.06 -0.55 10.84
C VAL A 358 19.88 -1.31 9.82
N GLY A 359 19.27 -1.71 8.72
CA GLY A 359 19.96 -2.32 7.58
C GLY A 359 19.07 -3.25 6.77
N LYS A 360 19.66 -3.82 5.74
CA LYS A 360 18.97 -4.71 4.82
C LYS A 360 18.85 -6.11 5.38
N ALA A 361 17.68 -6.73 5.24
CA ALA A 361 17.42 -8.09 5.71
C ALA A 361 18.41 -9.11 5.12
N GLU A 362 18.73 -8.96 3.82
CA GLU A 362 19.69 -9.81 3.11
C GLU A 362 21.15 -9.71 3.62
N ASP A 363 21.49 -8.68 4.41
CA ASP A 363 22.81 -8.51 5.02
C ASP A 363 22.80 -8.88 6.51
N ILE A 364 21.74 -8.49 7.22
CA ILE A 364 21.62 -8.65 8.68
C ILE A 364 21.34 -10.10 9.06
N ILE A 365 20.36 -10.75 8.44
CA ILE A 365 19.98 -12.13 8.80
C ILE A 365 21.13 -13.11 8.63
N PRO A 366 21.90 -13.13 7.52
CA PRO A 366 23.07 -14.02 7.40
C PRO A 366 24.13 -13.76 8.48
N ARG A 367 24.30 -12.49 8.89
CA ARG A 367 25.25 -12.15 9.94
C ARG A 367 24.79 -12.69 11.29
N TRP A 368 23.53 -12.51 11.67
CA TRP A 368 22.98 -13.06 12.92
C TRP A 368 23.12 -14.59 12.98
N TYR A 369 22.90 -15.29 11.85
CA TYR A 369 23.11 -16.73 11.80
C TYR A 369 24.59 -17.13 11.99
N LYS A 370 25.54 -16.35 11.44
CA LYS A 370 26.98 -16.57 11.66
C LYS A 370 27.36 -16.33 13.13
N GLU A 371 26.73 -15.38 13.79
CA GLU A 371 26.90 -15.07 15.22
C GLU A 371 26.23 -16.10 16.14
N GLY A 372 25.58 -17.12 15.60
CA GLY A 372 24.98 -18.22 16.36
C GLY A 372 23.50 -18.02 16.69
N TYR A 373 22.86 -16.90 16.31
CA TYR A 373 21.41 -16.74 16.48
C TYR A 373 20.66 -17.68 15.53
N ARG A 374 19.62 -18.34 16.03
CA ARG A 374 18.73 -19.21 15.23
C ARG A 374 17.30 -18.77 15.46
N ALA A 375 16.60 -18.51 14.36
CA ALA A 375 15.18 -18.21 14.41
C ALA A 375 14.38 -19.49 14.16
N ASP A 376 13.38 -19.70 14.98
CA ASP A 376 12.38 -20.75 14.81
C ASP A 376 11.28 -20.29 13.85
N ALA A 377 10.98 -18.99 13.89
CA ALA A 377 9.96 -18.34 13.10
C ALA A 377 10.48 -17.10 12.36
N LEU A 378 9.94 -16.86 11.17
CA LEU A 378 10.27 -15.73 10.31
C LEU A 378 9.02 -15.06 9.77
N ILE A 379 8.91 -13.74 9.93
CA ILE A 379 7.95 -12.91 9.19
C ILE A 379 8.70 -12.11 8.14
N VAL A 380 8.14 -12.01 6.95
CA VAL A 380 8.61 -11.11 5.90
C VAL A 380 7.43 -10.31 5.34
N ASP A 381 7.60 -8.98 5.25
CA ASP A 381 6.68 -8.05 4.56
C ASP A 381 7.50 -7.21 3.56
N PRO A 382 7.98 -7.83 2.45
CA PRO A 382 8.88 -7.18 1.53
C PRO A 382 8.17 -6.12 0.67
N PRO A 383 8.93 -5.19 0.08
CA PRO A 383 8.38 -4.22 -0.87
C PRO A 383 7.79 -4.92 -2.10
N ARG A 384 7.14 -4.15 -2.98
CA ARG A 384 6.49 -4.65 -4.22
C ARG A 384 7.37 -5.50 -5.13
N THR A 385 8.69 -5.40 -5.00
CA THR A 385 9.67 -6.20 -5.75
C THR A 385 9.77 -7.64 -5.27
N GLY A 386 9.21 -7.96 -4.10
CA GLY A 386 9.32 -9.25 -3.43
C GLY A 386 10.65 -9.40 -2.70
N LEU A 387 11.00 -10.63 -2.34
CA LEU A 387 12.26 -10.95 -1.67
C LEU A 387 13.46 -10.72 -2.60
N ASP A 388 14.54 -10.18 -2.03
CA ASP A 388 15.84 -10.15 -2.68
C ASP A 388 16.43 -11.56 -2.81
N ASP A 389 17.17 -11.82 -3.91
CA ASP A 389 17.74 -13.13 -4.20
C ASP A 389 18.71 -13.63 -3.11
N LYS A 390 19.45 -12.72 -2.44
CA LYS A 390 20.37 -13.06 -1.36
C LYS A 390 19.61 -13.47 -0.10
N LEU A 391 18.54 -12.73 0.25
CA LEU A 391 17.68 -13.09 1.36
C LEU A 391 16.97 -14.42 1.09
N LEU A 392 16.44 -14.61 -0.12
CA LEU A 392 15.80 -15.86 -0.50
C LEU A 392 16.76 -17.06 -0.35
N LYS A 393 18.02 -16.94 -0.80
CA LYS A 393 19.05 -17.97 -0.60
C LYS A 393 19.33 -18.22 0.88
N THR A 394 19.35 -17.17 1.71
CA THR A 394 19.52 -17.29 3.16
C THR A 394 18.36 -18.05 3.79
N ILE A 395 17.13 -17.73 3.45
CA ILE A 395 15.95 -18.45 3.95
C ILE A 395 16.00 -19.94 3.55
N LEU A 396 16.39 -20.25 2.32
CA LEU A 396 16.52 -21.62 1.84
C LEU A 396 17.66 -22.40 2.55
N ALA A 397 18.72 -21.71 2.96
CA ALA A 397 19.86 -22.33 3.64
C ALA A 397 19.58 -22.63 5.12
N TYR A 398 18.90 -21.75 5.81
CA TYR A 398 18.65 -21.85 7.26
C TYR A 398 17.26 -22.41 7.60
N THR A 399 16.30 -22.20 6.74
CA THR A 399 14.93 -22.75 6.76
C THR A 399 14.31 -22.76 8.15
N PRO A 400 13.89 -21.57 8.72
CA PRO A 400 13.10 -21.53 9.96
C PRO A 400 11.91 -22.49 9.89
N GLU A 401 11.50 -23.07 11.00
CA GLU A 401 10.43 -24.06 11.04
C GLU A 401 9.07 -23.48 10.57
N LYS A 402 8.84 -22.21 10.89
CA LYS A 402 7.62 -21.47 10.58
C LYS A 402 7.95 -20.19 9.82
N MET A 403 7.20 -19.89 8.78
CA MET A 403 7.35 -18.64 8.05
C MET A 403 5.98 -18.07 7.66
N VAL A 404 5.84 -16.77 7.83
CA VAL A 404 4.73 -16.00 7.27
C VAL A 404 5.25 -15.01 6.25
N TYR A 405 4.66 -15.02 5.06
CA TYR A 405 4.92 -14.05 4.01
C TYR A 405 3.70 -13.14 3.86
N VAL A 406 3.82 -11.87 4.25
CA VAL A 406 2.86 -10.81 3.94
C VAL A 406 3.27 -10.20 2.60
N SER A 407 2.35 -10.04 1.67
CA SER A 407 2.66 -9.60 0.30
C SER A 407 1.67 -8.57 -0.23
N CYS A 408 2.17 -7.45 -0.69
CA CYS A 408 1.40 -6.43 -1.41
C CYS A 408 1.43 -6.59 -2.95
N ASN A 409 2.02 -7.71 -3.48
CA ASN A 409 2.10 -7.98 -4.91
C ASN A 409 2.05 -9.48 -5.20
N VAL A 410 0.90 -9.97 -5.61
CA VAL A 410 0.65 -11.39 -5.90
C VAL A 410 1.58 -11.98 -6.98
N SER A 411 2.10 -11.16 -7.90
CA SER A 411 3.02 -11.65 -8.94
C SER A 411 4.40 -11.97 -8.39
N THR A 412 4.96 -11.10 -7.53
CA THR A 412 6.26 -11.35 -6.88
C THR A 412 6.14 -12.44 -5.82
N LEU A 413 5.03 -12.48 -5.08
CA LEU A 413 4.71 -13.60 -4.19
C LEU A 413 4.77 -14.95 -4.92
N ALA A 414 4.03 -15.09 -6.02
CA ALA A 414 4.01 -16.36 -6.77
C ALA A 414 5.39 -16.71 -7.35
N ARG A 415 6.21 -15.72 -7.74
CA ARG A 415 7.60 -15.90 -8.16
C ARG A 415 8.46 -16.45 -7.01
N ASP A 416 8.37 -15.86 -5.84
CA ASP A 416 9.19 -16.23 -4.68
C ASP A 416 8.80 -17.61 -4.15
N LEU A 417 7.50 -17.96 -4.21
CA LEU A 417 7.01 -19.29 -3.88
C LEU A 417 7.59 -20.40 -4.76
N VAL A 418 8.06 -20.10 -5.99
CA VAL A 418 8.77 -21.11 -6.82
C VAL A 418 10.00 -21.65 -6.10
N SER A 419 10.69 -20.82 -5.35
CA SER A 419 11.86 -21.23 -4.57
C SER A 419 11.48 -21.71 -3.17
N LEU A 420 10.61 -20.98 -2.47
CA LEU A 420 10.20 -21.32 -1.10
C LEU A 420 9.49 -22.68 -1.02
N ALA A 421 8.62 -23.00 -1.98
CA ALA A 421 7.91 -24.27 -2.01
C ALA A 421 8.80 -25.53 -2.25
N LYS A 422 10.10 -25.34 -2.44
CA LYS A 422 11.06 -26.46 -2.46
C LYS A 422 11.33 -27.00 -1.06
N VAL A 423 11.32 -26.11 -0.06
CA VAL A 423 11.67 -26.43 1.33
C VAL A 423 10.51 -26.20 2.31
N TYR A 424 9.46 -25.51 1.88
CA TYR A 424 8.25 -25.27 2.66
C TYR A 424 7.02 -25.91 2.03
N ASP A 425 6.10 -26.34 2.86
CA ASP A 425 4.71 -26.57 2.48
C ASP A 425 3.94 -25.26 2.58
N VAL A 426 3.21 -24.90 1.52
CA VAL A 426 2.30 -23.78 1.50
C VAL A 426 0.96 -24.25 2.07
N ASN A 427 0.69 -23.95 3.33
CA ASN A 427 -0.49 -24.46 4.02
C ASN A 427 -1.76 -23.78 3.52
N TYR A 428 -1.73 -22.43 3.45
CA TYR A 428 -2.81 -21.64 2.84
C TYR A 428 -2.33 -20.25 2.43
N ILE A 429 -3.13 -19.61 1.59
CA ILE A 429 -2.98 -18.20 1.18
C ILE A 429 -4.29 -17.48 1.50
N GLN A 430 -4.23 -16.50 2.40
CA GLN A 430 -5.36 -15.65 2.77
C GLN A 430 -5.15 -14.25 2.22
N SER A 431 -5.98 -13.82 1.28
CA SER A 431 -5.96 -12.42 0.83
C SER A 431 -6.88 -11.52 1.67
N VAL A 432 -6.46 -10.26 1.81
CA VAL A 432 -7.18 -9.21 2.53
C VAL A 432 -7.34 -8.00 1.61
N ASP A 433 -8.54 -7.44 1.59
CA ASP A 433 -8.82 -6.25 0.79
C ASP A 433 -8.41 -4.97 1.53
N MET A 434 -7.11 -4.70 1.55
CA MET A 434 -6.54 -3.48 2.13
C MET A 434 -6.98 -2.21 1.39
N PHE A 435 -7.35 -2.33 0.12
CA PHE A 435 -7.64 -1.19 -0.76
C PHE A 435 -8.91 -1.45 -1.58
N PRO A 436 -10.11 -1.40 -0.95
CA PRO A 436 -11.39 -1.45 -1.67
C PRO A 436 -11.43 -0.51 -2.88
N HIS A 437 -12.14 -0.93 -3.92
CA HIS A 437 -12.29 -0.22 -5.20
C HIS A 437 -11.02 -0.11 -6.05
N THR A 438 -9.89 -0.67 -5.60
CA THR A 438 -8.66 -0.74 -6.39
C THR A 438 -8.32 -2.20 -6.75
N ALA A 439 -7.49 -2.38 -7.77
CA ALA A 439 -7.01 -3.71 -8.17
C ALA A 439 -5.88 -4.24 -7.25
N ARG A 440 -5.53 -3.54 -6.18
CA ARG A 440 -4.50 -3.97 -5.25
C ARG A 440 -5.01 -5.10 -4.37
N THR A 441 -4.15 -6.08 -4.16
CA THR A 441 -4.45 -7.27 -3.35
C THR A 441 -3.28 -7.51 -2.42
N GLU A 442 -3.55 -7.66 -1.13
CA GLU A 442 -2.58 -8.11 -0.16
C GLU A 442 -2.91 -9.52 0.31
N ALA A 443 -1.90 -10.29 0.66
CA ALA A 443 -2.07 -11.68 1.04
C ALA A 443 -1.09 -12.09 2.15
N VAL A 444 -1.56 -12.92 3.05
CA VAL A 444 -0.78 -13.63 4.07
C VAL A 444 -0.63 -15.08 3.62
N VAL A 445 0.59 -15.60 3.60
CA VAL A 445 0.87 -16.98 3.29
C VAL A 445 1.47 -17.67 4.51
N LYS A 446 0.84 -18.75 4.96
CA LYS A 446 1.38 -19.66 5.96
C LYS A 446 2.28 -20.70 5.30
N LEU A 447 3.51 -20.79 5.79
CA LEU A 447 4.54 -21.71 5.31
C LEU A 447 5.11 -22.49 6.51
N THR A 448 5.16 -23.83 6.38
CA THR A 448 5.82 -24.71 7.35
C THR A 448 6.91 -25.49 6.66
N LYS A 449 8.04 -25.65 7.34
CA LYS A 449 9.17 -26.41 6.81
C LYS A 449 8.76 -27.85 6.52
N LYS A 450 9.16 -28.37 5.36
CA LYS A 450 8.98 -29.77 4.99
C LYS A 450 9.76 -30.67 5.90
N MET A 451 9.13 -31.76 6.33
CA MET A 451 9.77 -32.86 7.04
C MET A 451 10.73 -33.62 6.14
#